data_b677d065d5b2713514096ebb35b37933
#
_entry.id   b677d065d5b2713514096ebb35b37933
#
_cell.length_a   1.000
_cell.length_b   1.000
_cell.length_c   1.000
_cell.angle_alpha   90.00
_cell.angle_beta   90.00
_cell.angle_gamma   90.00
#
_symmetry.space_group_name_H-M   'P 1'
#
loop_
_entity.id
_entity.type
_entity.pdbx_description
1 polymer ?
#
loop_
_entity_poly.entity_id
_entity_poly.type
_entity_poly.pdbx_seq_one_letter_code
_entity_poly.pdbx_strand_id
1 'polypeptide(L)'
;IQFMTKNRKLFEEIDERSGDTRDSSTETSSVGQEFWLYIWLWTLLVSLVCLILVGGWTRLTDSGLSIVEWKPITGMIPPLNSEGWIVEFEKYKNIAEFKLVNFAITIDEFKFIYWWEWGHRQLARFIGLLWIVGFLIFWIRKKIPERWTFYFFGIGLLGAFQAFLGWWMVSSGLDGQVVDVFSYRLAIHLTMAFIILALIFWAILFHSESSVKIFESRRYRNKFSVNVLIGLGFLSYIQ
;
A
#
# COMPACT_ATOMS: atom_id res chain seq x y z
N ILE A 1 -8.48 68.76 -13.67
CA ILE A 1 -9.33 67.83 -12.87
C ILE A 1 -9.65 66.58 -13.68
N GLN A 2 -9.97 66.69 -14.99
CA GLN A 2 -10.35 65.55 -15.85
C GLN A 2 -9.21 64.53 -16.14
N PHE A 3 -7.95 64.97 -16.02
CA PHE A 3 -6.75 64.10 -16.28
C PHE A 3 -6.42 63.20 -15.07
N MET A 4 -6.74 63.63 -13.85
CA MET A 4 -6.51 62.86 -12.64
C MET A 4 -7.53 61.71 -12.46
N THR A 5 -8.75 61.94 -12.87
CA THR A 5 -9.83 60.90 -12.81
C THR A 5 -9.62 59.76 -13.82
N LYS A 6 -9.02 60.05 -14.98
CA LYS A 6 -8.74 59.06 -16.01
C LYS A 6 -7.60 58.10 -15.58
N ASN A 7 -6.56 58.65 -14.94
CA ASN A 7 -5.46 57.83 -14.46
C ASN A 7 -5.88 56.95 -13.30
N ARG A 8 -6.73 57.42 -12.40
CA ARG A 8 -7.26 56.64 -11.27
C ARG A 8 -8.03 55.42 -11.73
N LYS A 9 -8.92 55.56 -12.72
CA LYS A 9 -9.64 54.44 -13.33
C LYS A 9 -8.73 53.42 -13.99
N LEU A 10 -7.64 53.88 -14.65
CA LEU A 10 -6.67 53.00 -15.28
C LEU A 10 -5.87 52.17 -14.26
N PHE A 11 -5.54 52.75 -13.12
CA PHE A 11 -4.86 52.04 -12.00
C PHE A 11 -5.80 51.05 -11.33
N GLU A 12 -7.08 51.38 -11.14
CA GLU A 12 -8.10 50.46 -10.61
C GLU A 12 -8.29 49.27 -11.56
N GLU A 13 -8.36 49.48 -12.89
CA GLU A 13 -8.52 48.44 -13.91
C GLU A 13 -7.28 47.52 -14.04
N ILE A 14 -6.09 48.05 -13.80
CA ILE A 14 -4.83 47.28 -13.77
C ILE A 14 -4.75 46.43 -12.48
N ASP A 15 -5.22 46.97 -11.35
CA ASP A 15 -5.22 46.27 -10.06
C ASP A 15 -6.25 45.14 -10.03
N GLU A 16 -7.47 45.35 -10.61
CA GLU A 16 -8.45 44.29 -10.83
C GLU A 16 -7.90 43.18 -11.74
N ARG A 17 -7.26 43.52 -12.86
CA ARG A 17 -6.62 42.52 -13.75
C ARG A 17 -5.47 41.77 -13.10
N SER A 18 -4.68 42.43 -12.29
CA SER A 18 -3.56 41.79 -11.58
C SER A 18 -4.05 40.90 -10.43
N GLY A 19 -5.19 41.24 -9.81
CA GLY A 19 -5.89 40.39 -8.84
C GLY A 19 -6.42 39.11 -9.47
N ASP A 20 -7.10 39.22 -10.62
CA ASP A 20 -7.70 38.09 -11.32
C ASP A 20 -6.64 37.10 -11.87
N THR A 21 -5.49 37.62 -12.34
CA THR A 21 -4.36 36.75 -12.79
C THR A 21 -3.64 36.07 -11.62
N ARG A 22 -3.62 36.63 -10.41
CA ARG A 22 -3.05 35.97 -9.23
C ARG A 22 -3.99 34.87 -8.71
N ASP A 23 -5.28 35.08 -8.69
CA ASP A 23 -6.26 34.06 -8.28
C ASP A 23 -6.24 32.86 -9.23
N SER A 24 -6.24 33.09 -10.55
CA SER A 24 -6.20 31.99 -11.52
C SER A 24 -4.90 31.17 -11.47
N SER A 25 -3.76 31.79 -11.19
CA SER A 25 -2.47 31.06 -11.06
C SER A 25 -2.38 30.28 -9.75
N THR A 26 -3.04 30.73 -8.68
CA THR A 26 -3.12 30.04 -7.39
C THR A 26 -4.08 28.86 -7.45
N GLU A 27 -5.22 29.01 -8.12
CA GLU A 27 -6.17 27.91 -8.34
C GLU A 27 -5.60 26.80 -9.24
N THR A 28 -4.95 27.13 -10.33
CA THR A 28 -4.32 26.11 -11.21
C THR A 28 -3.18 25.38 -10.51
N SER A 29 -2.44 26.02 -9.62
CA SER A 29 -1.40 25.37 -8.83
C SER A 29 -1.98 24.44 -7.75
N SER A 30 -3.11 24.76 -7.15
CA SER A 30 -3.78 23.92 -6.15
C SER A 30 -4.39 22.67 -6.76
N VAL A 31 -5.07 22.78 -7.90
CA VAL A 31 -5.67 21.66 -8.64
C VAL A 31 -4.62 20.64 -9.10
N GLY A 32 -3.48 21.12 -9.62
CA GLY A 32 -2.38 20.22 -10.01
C GLY A 32 -1.72 19.50 -8.82
N GLN A 33 -1.81 20.06 -7.64
CA GLN A 33 -1.19 19.51 -6.42
C GLN A 33 -2.02 18.38 -5.80
N GLU A 34 -3.32 18.54 -5.79
CA GLU A 34 -4.27 17.51 -5.32
C GLU A 34 -4.26 16.31 -6.26
N PHE A 35 -4.07 16.50 -7.55
CA PHE A 35 -3.99 15.46 -8.56
C PHE A 35 -2.86 14.45 -8.29
N TRP A 36 -1.63 14.90 -7.96
CA TRP A 36 -0.49 14.01 -7.68
C TRP A 36 -0.66 13.22 -6.39
N LEU A 37 -1.22 13.83 -5.34
CA LEU A 37 -1.56 13.14 -4.11
C LEU A 37 -2.58 12.03 -4.38
N TYR A 38 -3.58 12.32 -5.21
CA TYR A 38 -4.63 11.39 -5.60
C TYR A 38 -4.06 10.21 -6.41
N ILE A 39 -3.17 10.45 -7.38
CA ILE A 39 -2.48 9.40 -8.13
C ILE A 39 -1.67 8.51 -7.18
N TRP A 40 -0.94 9.08 -6.25
CA TRP A 40 -0.15 8.32 -5.28
C TRP A 40 -1.03 7.41 -4.42
N LEU A 41 -2.15 7.89 -3.91
CA LEU A 41 -3.09 7.10 -3.13
C LEU A 41 -3.70 5.94 -3.95
N TRP A 42 -4.09 6.21 -5.20
CA TRP A 42 -4.57 5.16 -6.10
C TRP A 42 -3.51 4.12 -6.44
N THR A 43 -2.28 4.56 -6.65
CA THR A 43 -1.15 3.64 -6.91
C THR A 43 -0.92 2.74 -5.70
N LEU A 44 -0.96 3.30 -4.48
CA LEU A 44 -0.88 2.51 -3.24
C LEU A 44 -2.05 1.51 -3.13
N LEU A 45 -3.27 1.95 -3.39
CA LEU A 45 -4.47 1.10 -3.31
C LEU A 45 -4.36 -0.09 -4.27
N VAL A 46 -4.08 0.19 -5.55
CA VAL A 46 -3.95 -0.86 -6.58
C VAL A 46 -2.80 -1.81 -6.25
N SER A 47 -1.66 -1.28 -5.84
CA SER A 47 -0.51 -2.11 -5.44
C SER A 47 -0.83 -2.99 -4.24
N LEU A 48 -1.60 -2.50 -3.26
CA LEU A 48 -2.03 -3.27 -2.10
C LEU A 48 -3.04 -4.36 -2.47
N VAL A 49 -3.98 -4.08 -3.38
CA VAL A 49 -4.87 -5.11 -3.94
C VAL A 49 -4.05 -6.21 -4.63
N CYS A 50 -3.09 -5.83 -5.47
CA CYS A 50 -2.19 -6.80 -6.10
C CYS A 50 -1.40 -7.63 -5.07
N LEU A 51 -0.94 -6.99 -3.98
CA LEU A 51 -0.22 -7.69 -2.91
C LEU A 51 -1.10 -8.72 -2.21
N ILE A 52 -2.36 -8.40 -1.92
CA ILE A 52 -3.33 -9.32 -1.31
C ILE A 52 -3.59 -10.50 -2.26
N LEU A 53 -3.77 -10.25 -3.55
CA LEU A 53 -3.98 -11.31 -4.55
C LEU A 53 -2.76 -12.23 -4.68
N VAL A 54 -1.56 -11.66 -4.76
CA VAL A 54 -0.30 -12.45 -4.80
C VAL A 54 -0.11 -13.23 -3.51
N GLY A 55 -0.44 -12.65 -2.34
CA GLY A 55 -0.40 -13.35 -1.05
C GLY A 55 -1.39 -14.51 -0.99
N GLY A 56 -2.62 -14.34 -1.51
CA GLY A 56 -3.59 -15.41 -1.66
C GLY A 56 -3.08 -16.52 -2.58
N TRP A 57 -2.45 -16.17 -3.69
CA TRP A 57 -1.84 -17.14 -4.59
C TRP A 57 -0.67 -17.89 -3.93
N THR A 58 0.21 -17.20 -3.20
CA THR A 58 1.29 -17.81 -2.41
C THR A 58 0.74 -18.83 -1.41
N ARG A 59 -0.41 -18.57 -0.81
CA ARG A 59 -1.10 -19.50 0.09
C ARG A 59 -1.67 -20.71 -0.67
N LEU A 60 -2.34 -20.50 -1.82
CA LEU A 60 -2.97 -21.56 -2.62
C LEU A 60 -1.96 -22.48 -3.31
N THR A 61 -0.73 -22.03 -3.48
CA THR A 61 0.37 -22.83 -4.08
C THR A 61 1.32 -23.42 -3.05
N ASP A 62 0.96 -23.36 -1.77
CA ASP A 62 1.81 -23.81 -0.64
C ASP A 62 3.26 -23.27 -0.73
N SER A 63 3.40 -22.00 -1.15
CA SER A 63 4.70 -21.35 -1.40
C SER A 63 5.20 -20.52 -0.21
N GLY A 64 4.41 -20.37 0.85
CA GLY A 64 4.65 -19.38 1.90
C GLY A 64 5.74 -19.72 2.91
N LEU A 65 6.38 -20.88 2.82
CA LEU A 65 7.48 -21.36 3.69
C LEU A 65 8.77 -21.67 2.91
N SER A 66 8.84 -21.33 1.62
CA SER A 66 9.99 -21.64 0.76
C SER A 66 11.25 -20.82 1.11
N ILE A 67 11.08 -19.62 1.68
CA ILE A 67 12.17 -18.74 2.11
C ILE A 67 12.27 -18.78 3.65
N VAL A 68 13.16 -19.62 4.13
CA VAL A 68 13.29 -19.93 5.57
C VAL A 68 13.86 -18.77 6.40
N GLU A 69 14.68 -17.92 5.79
CA GLU A 69 15.36 -16.84 6.51
C GLU A 69 14.63 -15.49 6.39
N TRP A 70 14.57 -14.77 7.50
CA TRP A 70 14.09 -13.39 7.49
C TRP A 70 15.23 -12.44 7.14
N LYS A 71 15.24 -11.99 5.87
CA LYS A 71 16.24 -11.05 5.34
C LYS A 71 15.53 -9.82 4.76
N PRO A 72 15.18 -8.81 5.58
CA PRO A 72 14.39 -7.66 5.12
C PRO A 72 15.10 -6.83 4.03
N ILE A 73 16.42 -6.69 4.09
CA ILE A 73 17.22 -5.90 3.13
C ILE A 73 17.91 -6.82 2.13
N THR A 74 18.77 -7.74 2.59
CA THR A 74 19.57 -8.59 1.71
C THR A 74 18.75 -9.59 0.90
N GLY A 75 17.56 -9.97 1.39
CA GLY A 75 16.60 -10.80 0.65
C GLY A 75 15.90 -10.12 -0.54
N MET A 76 16.30 -8.88 -0.89
CA MET A 76 15.88 -8.25 -2.14
C MET A 76 16.53 -8.90 -3.38
N ILE A 77 17.69 -9.49 -3.22
CA ILE A 77 18.41 -10.16 -4.31
C ILE A 77 18.13 -11.66 -4.21
N PRO A 78 17.55 -12.28 -5.25
CA PRO A 78 17.33 -13.72 -5.28
C PRO A 78 18.64 -14.46 -5.54
N PRO A 79 18.70 -15.80 -5.38
CA PRO A 79 19.85 -16.58 -5.80
C PRO A 79 20.17 -16.37 -7.29
N LEU A 80 21.40 -15.94 -7.60
CA LEU A 80 21.80 -15.58 -8.97
C LEU A 80 22.49 -16.73 -9.73
N ASN A 81 22.98 -17.75 -9.01
CA ASN A 81 23.69 -18.87 -9.58
C ASN A 81 23.19 -20.20 -9.02
N SER A 82 23.61 -21.29 -9.64
CA SER A 82 23.20 -22.66 -9.24
C SER A 82 23.57 -22.98 -7.80
N GLU A 83 24.71 -22.52 -7.33
CA GLU A 83 25.17 -22.75 -5.96
C GLU A 83 24.26 -22.09 -4.95
N GLY A 84 23.85 -20.82 -5.18
CA GLY A 84 22.89 -20.09 -4.34
C GLY A 84 21.54 -20.79 -4.28
N TRP A 85 21.04 -21.35 -5.39
CA TRP A 85 19.81 -22.12 -5.43
C TRP A 85 19.90 -23.42 -4.62
N ILE A 86 21.04 -24.12 -4.69
CA ILE A 86 21.28 -25.32 -3.88
C ILE A 86 21.26 -24.95 -2.39
N VAL A 87 21.92 -23.86 -2.00
CA VAL A 87 21.97 -23.41 -0.59
C VAL A 87 20.56 -23.11 -0.06
N GLU A 88 19.72 -22.38 -0.79
CA GLU A 88 18.35 -22.08 -0.33
C GLU A 88 17.48 -23.35 -0.31
N PHE A 89 17.65 -24.27 -1.28
CA PHE A 89 16.95 -25.54 -1.27
C PHE A 89 17.34 -26.43 -0.09
N GLU A 90 18.63 -26.50 0.26
CA GLU A 90 19.08 -27.26 1.45
C GLU A 90 18.51 -26.68 2.76
N LYS A 91 18.32 -25.36 2.86
CA LYS A 91 17.61 -24.75 4.00
C LYS A 91 16.15 -25.20 4.05
N TYR A 92 15.45 -25.19 2.91
CA TYR A 92 14.06 -25.61 2.81
C TYR A 92 13.89 -27.09 3.20
N LYS A 93 14.84 -27.97 2.85
CA LYS A 93 14.82 -29.40 3.24
C LYS A 93 14.81 -29.63 4.76
N ASN A 94 15.18 -28.65 5.55
CA ASN A 94 15.24 -28.79 7.00
C ASN A 94 13.91 -28.52 7.71
N ILE A 95 12.93 -27.90 7.06
CA ILE A 95 11.64 -27.60 7.66
C ILE A 95 10.66 -28.78 7.60
N ALA A 96 9.61 -28.74 8.43
CA ALA A 96 8.62 -29.82 8.53
C ALA A 96 7.82 -30.01 7.21
N GLU A 97 7.49 -28.91 6.53
CA GLU A 97 6.76 -28.96 5.26
C GLU A 97 7.48 -29.82 4.21
N PHE A 98 8.79 -29.63 4.03
CA PHE A 98 9.57 -30.48 3.13
C PHE A 98 9.55 -31.93 3.59
N LYS A 99 9.85 -32.19 4.86
CA LYS A 99 10.03 -33.55 5.37
C LYS A 99 8.76 -34.39 5.35
N LEU A 100 7.61 -33.76 5.51
CA LEU A 100 6.34 -34.47 5.71
C LEU A 100 5.40 -34.39 4.50
N VAL A 101 5.52 -33.32 3.69
CA VAL A 101 4.62 -33.06 2.56
C VAL A 101 5.38 -33.04 1.24
N ASN A 102 6.43 -32.24 1.13
CA ASN A 102 7.13 -31.95 -0.12
C ASN A 102 8.46 -32.73 -0.29
N PHE A 103 8.60 -33.90 0.36
CA PHE A 103 9.87 -34.67 0.40
C PHE A 103 10.41 -35.08 -0.98
N ALA A 104 9.57 -35.13 -2.01
CA ALA A 104 9.92 -35.50 -3.36
C ALA A 104 10.10 -34.32 -4.33
N ILE A 105 9.93 -33.07 -3.84
CA ILE A 105 10.02 -31.87 -4.69
C ILE A 105 11.43 -31.74 -5.32
N THR A 106 11.46 -31.46 -6.60
CA THR A 106 12.70 -31.19 -7.32
C THR A 106 13.17 -29.75 -7.10
N ILE A 107 14.42 -29.44 -7.43
CA ILE A 107 14.95 -28.09 -7.33
C ILE A 107 14.20 -27.09 -8.24
N ASP A 108 13.67 -27.53 -9.37
CA ASP A 108 12.96 -26.66 -10.29
C ASP A 108 11.53 -26.35 -9.78
N GLU A 109 10.86 -27.30 -9.17
CA GLU A 109 9.59 -27.09 -8.46
C GLU A 109 9.81 -26.20 -7.22
N PHE A 110 10.93 -26.39 -6.48
CA PHE A 110 11.30 -25.49 -5.40
C PHE A 110 11.50 -24.05 -5.89
N LYS A 111 12.18 -23.82 -7.02
CA LYS A 111 12.30 -22.48 -7.60
C LYS A 111 10.94 -21.86 -7.89
N PHE A 112 9.96 -22.65 -8.35
CA PHE A 112 8.63 -22.14 -8.63
C PHE A 112 7.95 -21.59 -7.36
N ILE A 113 7.93 -22.35 -6.25
CA ILE A 113 7.36 -21.87 -4.98
C ILE A 113 8.18 -20.72 -4.39
N TYR A 114 9.52 -20.76 -4.52
CA TYR A 114 10.39 -19.67 -4.09
C TYR A 114 10.06 -18.34 -4.79
N TRP A 115 9.82 -18.35 -6.10
CA TRP A 115 9.53 -17.12 -6.85
C TRP A 115 8.19 -16.50 -6.45
N TRP A 116 7.19 -17.28 -6.09
CA TRP A 116 5.92 -16.74 -5.58
C TRP A 116 6.10 -16.03 -4.24
N GLU A 117 6.79 -16.67 -3.31
CA GLU A 117 7.06 -16.06 -2.00
C GLU A 117 7.98 -14.83 -2.13
N TRP A 118 9.03 -14.94 -2.92
CA TRP A 118 9.95 -13.82 -3.17
C TRP A 118 9.22 -12.65 -3.84
N GLY A 119 8.39 -12.89 -4.83
CA GLY A 119 7.57 -11.89 -5.50
C GLY A 119 6.63 -11.16 -4.55
N HIS A 120 5.93 -11.89 -3.67
CA HIS A 120 5.10 -11.32 -2.61
C HIS A 120 5.92 -10.41 -1.68
N ARG A 121 7.07 -10.91 -1.21
CA ARG A 121 7.96 -10.12 -0.34
C ARG A 121 8.53 -8.88 -1.05
N GLN A 122 8.82 -8.94 -2.36
CA GLN A 122 9.30 -7.77 -3.12
C GLN A 122 8.20 -6.73 -3.31
N LEU A 123 7.00 -7.17 -3.64
CA LEU A 123 5.87 -6.26 -3.80
C LEU A 123 5.56 -5.53 -2.47
N ALA A 124 5.65 -6.22 -1.34
CA ALA A 124 5.52 -5.61 -0.01
C ALA A 124 6.58 -4.54 0.26
N ARG A 125 7.86 -4.81 -0.08
CA ARG A 125 8.96 -3.82 0.03
C ARG A 125 8.72 -2.62 -0.88
N PHE A 126 8.30 -2.86 -2.12
CA PHE A 126 7.98 -1.80 -3.08
C PHE A 126 6.88 -0.88 -2.55
N ILE A 127 5.81 -1.43 -2.00
CA ILE A 127 4.70 -0.64 -1.42
C ILE A 127 5.19 0.16 -0.22
N GLY A 128 6.00 -0.43 0.65
CA GLY A 128 6.61 0.27 1.78
C GLY A 128 7.48 1.46 1.33
N LEU A 129 8.32 1.25 0.31
CA LEU A 129 9.16 2.31 -0.26
C LEU A 129 8.31 3.39 -0.95
N LEU A 130 7.32 3.00 -1.74
CA LEU A 130 6.37 3.90 -2.40
C LEU A 130 5.62 4.77 -1.38
N TRP A 131 5.23 4.17 -0.24
CA TRP A 131 4.59 4.90 0.84
C TRP A 131 5.57 5.89 1.49
N ILE A 132 6.78 5.47 1.89
CA ILE A 132 7.78 6.32 2.56
C ILE A 132 8.16 7.50 1.67
N VAL A 133 8.54 7.23 0.42
CA VAL A 133 8.98 8.27 -0.52
C VAL A 133 7.85 9.25 -0.82
N GLY A 134 6.65 8.75 -1.11
CA GLY A 134 5.49 9.59 -1.39
C GLY A 134 5.09 10.43 -0.18
N PHE A 135 4.99 9.82 1.00
CA PHE A 135 4.67 10.55 2.24
C PHE A 135 5.67 11.66 2.52
N LEU A 136 6.98 11.38 2.44
CA LEU A 136 8.02 12.38 2.67
C LEU A 136 7.97 13.52 1.65
N ILE A 137 7.79 13.20 0.36
CA ILE A 137 7.69 14.22 -0.70
C ILE A 137 6.50 15.13 -0.44
N PHE A 138 5.31 14.58 -0.19
CA PHE A 138 4.10 15.38 0.01
C PHE A 138 4.12 16.13 1.34
N TRP A 139 4.70 15.55 2.40
CA TRP A 139 4.86 16.21 3.69
C TRP A 139 5.84 17.39 3.63
N ILE A 140 7.05 17.19 3.08
CA ILE A 140 8.07 18.24 2.94
C ILE A 140 7.55 19.39 2.06
N ARG A 141 6.83 19.05 0.99
CA ARG A 141 6.22 20.04 0.09
C ARG A 141 4.93 20.66 0.65
N LYS A 142 4.54 20.37 1.88
CA LYS A 142 3.32 20.85 2.55
C LYS A 142 2.05 20.61 1.70
N LYS A 143 1.99 19.47 0.99
CA LYS A 143 0.84 19.09 0.15
C LYS A 143 -0.20 18.26 0.89
N ILE A 144 0.17 17.71 2.05
CA ILE A 144 -0.76 17.02 2.95
C ILE A 144 -1.31 18.09 3.91
N PRO A 145 -2.63 18.29 3.99
CA PRO A 145 -3.23 19.15 5.00
C PRO A 145 -2.81 18.71 6.41
N GLU A 146 -2.52 19.65 7.32
CA GLU A 146 -1.98 19.33 8.66
C GLU A 146 -2.79 18.28 9.41
N ARG A 147 -4.12 18.38 9.35
CA ARG A 147 -5.04 17.42 9.97
C ARG A 147 -4.91 15.98 9.45
N TRP A 148 -4.35 15.78 8.23
CA TRP A 148 -4.18 14.47 7.61
C TRP A 148 -2.77 13.90 7.79
N THR A 149 -1.81 14.69 8.25
CA THR A 149 -0.42 14.25 8.44
C THR A 149 -0.36 13.08 9.42
N PHE A 150 -1.02 13.19 10.57
CA PHE A 150 -1.07 12.10 11.55
C PHE A 150 -1.82 10.87 11.04
N TYR A 151 -2.85 11.06 10.21
CA TYR A 151 -3.58 9.96 9.59
C TYR A 151 -2.69 9.16 8.64
N PHE A 152 -1.99 9.81 7.72
CA PHE A 152 -1.07 9.13 6.83
C PHE A 152 0.11 8.52 7.57
N PHE A 153 0.67 9.21 8.55
CA PHE A 153 1.69 8.64 9.41
C PHE A 153 1.21 7.35 10.11
N GLY A 154 -0.02 7.36 10.62
CA GLY A 154 -0.67 6.19 11.22
C GLY A 154 -0.80 5.01 10.25
N ILE A 155 -1.19 5.25 8.98
CA ILE A 155 -1.20 4.21 7.94
C ILE A 155 0.20 3.60 7.75
N GLY A 156 1.25 4.43 7.75
CA GLY A 156 2.62 3.94 7.65
C GLY A 156 3.05 3.07 8.82
N LEU A 157 2.66 3.43 10.05
CA LEU A 157 2.89 2.60 11.23
C LEU A 157 2.14 1.26 11.13
N LEU A 158 0.90 1.27 10.66
CA LEU A 158 0.14 0.04 10.39
C LEU A 158 0.82 -0.81 9.31
N GLY A 159 1.39 -0.18 8.27
CA GLY A 159 2.18 -0.87 7.25
C GLY A 159 3.44 -1.53 7.82
N ALA A 160 4.16 -0.86 8.71
CA ALA A 160 5.30 -1.44 9.41
C ALA A 160 4.87 -2.60 10.33
N PHE A 161 3.76 -2.44 11.05
CA PHE A 161 3.18 -3.50 11.87
C PHE A 161 2.70 -4.68 11.02
N GLN A 162 2.16 -4.44 9.83
CA GLN A 162 1.79 -5.47 8.87
C GLN A 162 3.00 -6.33 8.44
N ALA A 163 4.16 -5.71 8.23
CA ALA A 163 5.39 -6.45 7.92
C ALA A 163 5.82 -7.33 9.09
N PHE A 164 5.72 -6.84 10.33
CA PHE A 164 5.94 -7.64 11.54
C PHE A 164 4.96 -8.82 11.64
N LEU A 165 3.67 -8.59 11.40
CA LEU A 165 2.64 -9.65 11.42
C LEU A 165 2.94 -10.73 10.38
N GLY A 166 3.42 -10.36 9.17
CA GLY A 166 3.82 -11.31 8.15
C GLY A 166 5.00 -12.18 8.58
N TRP A 167 6.02 -11.58 9.18
CA TRP A 167 7.13 -12.34 9.77
C TRP A 167 6.67 -13.27 10.89
N TRP A 168 5.87 -12.78 11.81
CA TRP A 168 5.33 -13.56 12.92
C TRP A 168 4.43 -14.71 12.43
N MET A 169 3.70 -14.52 11.34
CA MET A 169 2.92 -15.58 10.70
C MET A 169 3.83 -16.68 10.15
N VAL A 170 4.80 -16.32 9.30
CA VAL A 170 5.71 -17.28 8.65
C VAL A 170 6.54 -18.05 9.69
N SER A 171 7.01 -17.39 10.78
CA SER A 171 7.79 -18.05 11.81
C SER A 171 7.08 -19.24 12.43
N SER A 172 5.73 -19.26 12.46
CA SER A 172 4.98 -20.39 13.01
C SER A 172 5.10 -21.69 12.21
N GLY A 173 5.29 -21.60 10.89
CA GLY A 173 5.49 -22.77 10.04
C GLY A 173 6.97 -23.23 9.96
N LEU A 174 7.91 -22.39 10.40
CA LEU A 174 9.34 -22.69 10.36
C LEU A 174 9.86 -23.36 11.64
N ASP A 175 9.08 -23.38 12.74
CA ASP A 175 9.49 -23.95 14.02
C ASP A 175 9.62 -25.50 14.03
N GLY A 176 9.41 -26.15 12.89
CA GLY A 176 9.65 -27.59 12.70
C GLY A 176 8.59 -28.52 13.29
N GLN A 177 7.53 -27.98 13.89
CA GLN A 177 6.47 -28.77 14.54
C GLN A 177 5.20 -28.89 13.67
N VAL A 178 4.99 -27.97 12.74
CA VAL A 178 3.80 -27.92 11.87
C VAL A 178 4.24 -27.75 10.40
N VAL A 179 3.40 -28.25 9.51
CA VAL A 179 3.66 -28.20 8.05
C VAL A 179 3.15 -26.92 7.39
N ASP A 180 2.50 -26.06 8.15
CA ASP A 180 1.86 -24.85 7.63
C ASP A 180 1.87 -23.73 8.67
N VAL A 181 1.57 -22.49 8.26
CA VAL A 181 1.40 -21.36 9.18
C VAL A 181 0.13 -21.52 10.03
N PHE A 182 0.14 -21.03 11.27
CA PHE A 182 -1.06 -21.05 12.09
C PHE A 182 -2.18 -20.20 11.48
N SER A 183 -3.36 -20.79 11.31
CA SER A 183 -4.51 -20.15 10.67
C SER A 183 -4.91 -18.81 11.31
N TYR A 184 -4.85 -18.70 12.64
CA TYR A 184 -5.17 -17.45 13.34
C TYR A 184 -4.15 -16.32 13.04
N ARG A 185 -2.86 -16.64 12.84
CA ARG A 185 -1.84 -15.64 12.46
C ARG A 185 -2.06 -15.17 11.04
N LEU A 186 -2.42 -16.08 10.14
CA LEU A 186 -2.82 -15.74 8.76
C LEU A 186 -4.05 -14.84 8.75
N ALA A 187 -5.08 -15.17 9.53
CA ALA A 187 -6.30 -14.37 9.62
C ALA A 187 -6.02 -12.94 10.14
N ILE A 188 -5.17 -12.79 11.16
CA ILE A 188 -4.76 -11.48 11.70
C ILE A 188 -4.01 -10.67 10.64
N HIS A 189 -3.04 -11.30 9.94
CA HIS A 189 -2.27 -10.66 8.88
C HIS A 189 -3.17 -10.18 7.75
N LEU A 190 -4.07 -11.02 7.25
CA LEU A 190 -5.01 -10.68 6.18
C LEU A 190 -6.01 -9.60 6.60
N THR A 191 -6.58 -9.69 7.80
CA THR A 191 -7.50 -8.69 8.34
C THR A 191 -6.83 -7.32 8.42
N MET A 192 -5.59 -7.25 8.90
CA MET A 192 -4.84 -6.01 8.95
C MET A 192 -4.58 -5.44 7.55
N ALA A 193 -4.30 -6.28 6.54
CA ALA A 193 -4.16 -5.83 5.16
C ALA A 193 -5.45 -5.18 4.65
N PHE A 194 -6.63 -5.75 4.93
CA PHE A 194 -7.91 -5.14 4.59
C PHE A 194 -8.20 -3.85 5.36
N ILE A 195 -7.79 -3.75 6.61
CA ILE A 195 -7.92 -2.50 7.37
C ILE A 195 -7.09 -1.39 6.70
N ILE A 196 -5.84 -1.65 6.35
CA ILE A 196 -4.97 -0.69 5.65
C ILE A 196 -5.60 -0.30 4.30
N LEU A 197 -6.10 -1.27 3.54
CA LEU A 197 -6.80 -1.04 2.27
C LEU A 197 -7.99 -0.11 2.44
N ALA A 198 -8.83 -0.36 3.45
CA ALA A 198 -10.00 0.46 3.75
C ALA A 198 -9.61 1.89 4.16
N LEU A 199 -8.54 2.06 4.94
CA LEU A 199 -8.03 3.39 5.33
C LEU A 199 -7.50 4.16 4.13
N ILE A 200 -6.74 3.54 3.22
CA ILE A 200 -6.28 4.19 1.98
C ILE A 200 -7.47 4.56 1.10
N PHE A 201 -8.41 3.65 0.93
CA PHE A 201 -9.64 3.91 0.15
C PHE A 201 -10.47 5.05 0.75
N TRP A 202 -10.60 5.08 2.07
CA TRP A 202 -11.26 6.20 2.77
C TRP A 202 -10.59 7.54 2.50
N ALA A 203 -9.24 7.59 2.53
CA ALA A 203 -8.49 8.79 2.19
C ALA A 203 -8.77 9.26 0.75
N ILE A 204 -8.84 8.33 -0.21
CA ILE A 204 -9.18 8.63 -1.60
C ILE A 204 -10.57 9.25 -1.70
N LEU A 205 -11.58 8.64 -1.08
CA LEU A 205 -12.95 9.14 -1.09
C LEU A 205 -13.05 10.55 -0.50
N PHE A 206 -12.34 10.79 0.60
CA PHE A 206 -12.37 12.08 1.27
C PHE A 206 -11.68 13.19 0.47
N HIS A 207 -10.57 12.89 -0.20
CA HIS A 207 -9.87 13.86 -1.05
C HIS A 207 -10.58 14.08 -2.40
N SER A 208 -11.36 13.09 -2.88
CA SER A 208 -12.18 13.24 -4.09
C SER A 208 -13.29 14.29 -3.95
N GLU A 209 -13.77 14.54 -2.73
CA GLU A 209 -14.83 15.55 -2.51
C GLU A 209 -14.38 16.99 -2.69
N SER A 210 -13.08 17.28 -2.47
CA SER A 210 -12.53 18.61 -2.76
C SER A 210 -12.51 18.90 -4.26
N SER A 211 -12.44 17.86 -5.09
CA SER A 211 -12.32 18.00 -6.56
C SER A 211 -13.61 17.80 -7.34
N VAL A 212 -14.65 17.24 -6.73
CA VAL A 212 -15.91 16.91 -7.42
C VAL A 212 -17.12 17.23 -6.55
N LYS A 213 -17.82 18.30 -6.87
CA LYS A 213 -19.15 18.67 -6.34
C LYS A 213 -20.26 17.64 -6.64
N ILE A 214 -19.94 16.38 -6.87
CA ILE A 214 -20.85 15.36 -7.41
C ILE A 214 -21.59 14.55 -6.33
N PHE A 215 -21.18 14.57 -5.06
CA PHE A 215 -21.90 13.85 -4.01
C PHE A 215 -22.53 14.80 -2.98
N GLU A 216 -23.62 15.42 -3.36
CA GLU A 216 -24.37 16.38 -2.54
C GLU A 216 -25.13 15.80 -1.33
N SER A 217 -25.07 14.50 -1.03
CA SER A 217 -25.73 13.98 0.17
C SER A 217 -24.79 13.22 1.11
N ARG A 218 -24.44 13.87 2.24
CA ARG A 218 -23.74 13.22 3.38
C ARG A 218 -24.33 11.86 3.76
N ARG A 219 -25.61 11.65 3.55
CA ARG A 219 -26.35 10.44 3.92
C ARG A 219 -26.03 9.24 3.01
N TYR A 220 -25.79 9.46 1.72
CA TYR A 220 -25.44 8.41 0.77
C TYR A 220 -23.99 7.96 0.96
N ARG A 221 -23.09 8.88 1.19
CA ARG A 221 -21.67 8.66 1.46
C ARG A 221 -21.43 7.75 2.66
N ASN A 222 -22.06 8.04 3.78
CA ASN A 222 -21.91 7.23 4.99
C ASN A 222 -22.38 5.78 4.79
N LYS A 223 -23.48 5.57 4.07
CA LYS A 223 -23.99 4.23 3.76
C LYS A 223 -23.03 3.45 2.84
N PHE A 224 -22.47 4.09 1.83
CA PHE A 224 -21.53 3.46 0.92
C PHE A 224 -20.25 3.01 1.64
N SER A 225 -19.65 3.86 2.45
CA SER A 225 -18.44 3.55 3.23
C SER A 225 -18.67 2.41 4.23
N VAL A 226 -19.78 2.41 4.93
CA VAL A 226 -20.15 1.32 5.85
C VAL A 226 -20.36 0.01 5.11
N ASN A 227 -21.04 0.01 3.97
CA ASN A 227 -21.27 -1.21 3.18
C ASN A 227 -19.97 -1.79 2.62
N VAL A 228 -19.01 -0.93 2.20
CA VAL A 228 -17.67 -1.39 1.76
C VAL A 228 -16.92 -2.04 2.91
N LEU A 229 -16.92 -1.43 4.11
CA LEU A 229 -16.26 -2.02 5.30
C LEU A 229 -16.89 -3.35 5.72
N ILE A 230 -18.23 -3.45 5.67
CA ILE A 230 -18.95 -4.71 5.96
C ILE A 230 -18.59 -5.76 4.91
N GLY A 231 -18.56 -5.39 3.62
CA GLY A 231 -18.20 -6.31 2.53
C GLY A 231 -16.77 -6.83 2.65
N LEU A 232 -15.81 -5.98 2.98
CA LEU A 232 -14.41 -6.36 3.22
C LEU A 232 -14.27 -7.26 4.46
N GLY A 233 -15.02 -6.97 5.54
CA GLY A 233 -15.06 -7.80 6.74
C GLY A 233 -15.65 -9.18 6.45
N PHE A 234 -16.70 -9.26 5.63
CA PHE A 234 -17.31 -10.52 5.22
C PHE A 234 -16.38 -11.37 4.35
N LEU A 235 -15.66 -10.75 3.39
CA LEU A 235 -14.65 -11.43 2.58
C LEU A 235 -13.49 -11.99 3.44
N SER A 236 -13.08 -11.27 4.46
CA SER A 236 -12.06 -11.71 5.43
C SER A 236 -12.53 -12.91 6.28
N TYR A 237 -13.83 -13.04 6.50
CA TYR A 237 -14.41 -14.13 7.30
C TYR A 237 -14.56 -15.46 6.52
N ILE A 238 -14.72 -15.38 5.19
CA ILE A 238 -14.93 -16.57 4.31
C ILE A 238 -13.61 -17.31 4.02
N GLN A 239 -12.44 -16.71 4.22
CA GLN A 239 -11.11 -17.35 4.07
C GLN A 239 -10.67 -18.06 5.35
#